data_95a705ae5864586966193bcae270c46c
#
_entry.id   95a705ae5864586966193bcae270c46c
#
_cell.length_a   1.000
_cell.length_b   1.000
_cell.length_c   1.000
_cell.angle_alpha   90.00
_cell.angle_beta   90.00
_cell.angle_gamma   90.00
#
_symmetry.space_group_name_H-M   'P 1'
#
loop_
_entity.id
_entity.type
_entity.pdbx_description
1 polymer ?
#
loop_
_entity_poly.entity_id
_entity_poly.type
_entity_poly.pdbx_seq_one_letter_code
_entity_poly.pdbx_strand_id
1 'polypeptide(L)'
;MDVTEWAAHDDVLQVFIKLSRGVLIADFAMDVDGDLTCEEHLHIPHDRWNPGSIQAKRTSDGRVRFRHRSSEITLSARLRAPEWGKALLEEWLMEQRGEALKPKDRSQRLSSINRSKLSIERNLNQARLTQAKSELDMAKDRLESAERGLDSKRKSFEEE
;
A
#
# COMPACT_ATOMS: atom_id res chain seq x y z
N MET A 1 -16.08 -7.54 16.98
CA MET A 1 -16.16 -6.51 15.92
C MET A 1 -14.81 -5.81 15.90
N ASP A 2 -14.06 -5.95 14.83
CA ASP A 2 -12.75 -5.32 14.70
C ASP A 2 -12.90 -4.09 13.78
N VAL A 3 -12.23 -3.00 14.13
CA VAL A 3 -12.27 -1.75 13.37
C VAL A 3 -10.83 -1.36 13.06
N THR A 4 -10.57 -1.02 11.81
CA THR A 4 -9.27 -0.51 11.37
C THR A 4 -9.49 0.82 10.66
N GLU A 5 -8.81 1.84 11.14
CA GLU A 5 -8.80 3.15 10.51
C GLU A 5 -8.08 3.07 9.17
N TRP A 6 -8.71 3.57 8.13
CA TRP A 6 -8.09 3.78 6.82
C TRP A 6 -7.45 5.17 6.75
N ALA A 7 -8.19 6.19 7.09
CA ALA A 7 -7.73 7.56 7.19
C ALA A 7 -8.60 8.36 8.16
N ALA A 8 -8.00 9.30 8.86
CA ALA A 8 -8.67 10.34 9.61
C ALA A 8 -8.10 11.69 9.20
N HIS A 9 -8.95 12.61 8.86
CA HIS A 9 -8.66 14.01 8.57
C HIS A 9 -9.63 14.87 9.38
N ASP A 10 -9.45 16.16 9.40
CA ASP A 10 -10.14 17.12 10.27
C ASP A 10 -11.63 16.84 10.48
N ASP A 11 -12.36 16.55 9.42
CA ASP A 11 -13.80 16.33 9.38
C ASP A 11 -14.23 14.99 8.76
N VAL A 12 -13.27 14.09 8.48
CA VAL A 12 -13.54 12.82 7.78
C VAL A 12 -12.87 11.66 8.51
N LEU A 13 -13.65 10.59 8.76
CA LEU A 13 -13.16 9.34 9.31
C LEU A 13 -13.53 8.18 8.38
N GLN A 14 -12.52 7.52 7.83
CA GLN A 14 -12.68 6.38 6.94
C GLN A 14 -12.19 5.10 7.62
N VAL A 15 -13.03 4.08 7.67
CA VAL A 15 -12.76 2.86 8.43
C VAL A 15 -13.16 1.60 7.68
N PHE A 16 -12.44 0.53 7.99
CA PHE A 16 -12.84 -0.84 7.71
C PHE A 16 -13.37 -1.47 8.99
N ILE A 17 -14.51 -2.13 8.90
CA ILE A 17 -15.19 -2.74 10.04
C ILE A 17 -15.45 -4.21 9.72
N LYS A 18 -14.94 -5.10 10.58
CA LYS A 18 -15.26 -6.51 10.54
C LYS A 18 -16.57 -6.77 11.28
N LEU A 19 -17.59 -7.14 10.53
CA LEU A 19 -18.90 -7.50 11.06
C LEU A 19 -18.96 -9.02 11.33
N SER A 20 -20.05 -9.50 11.91
CA SER A 20 -20.26 -10.94 12.14
C SER A 20 -20.48 -11.74 10.85
N ARG A 21 -20.96 -11.09 9.79
CA ARG A 21 -21.30 -11.72 8.51
C ARG A 21 -20.80 -10.95 7.28
N GLY A 22 -19.63 -10.37 7.37
CA GLY A 22 -19.06 -9.63 6.26
C GLY A 22 -18.13 -8.53 6.74
N VAL A 23 -17.76 -7.66 5.82
CA VAL A 23 -16.96 -6.47 6.09
C VAL A 23 -17.68 -5.24 5.57
N LEU A 24 -17.45 -4.11 6.24
CA LEU A 24 -17.98 -2.82 5.87
C LEU A 24 -16.80 -1.85 5.68
N ILE A 25 -16.83 -1.13 4.59
CA ILE A 25 -16.00 0.04 4.36
C ILE A 25 -16.92 1.23 4.51
N ALA A 26 -16.60 2.19 5.36
CA ALA A 26 -17.42 3.34 5.60
C ALA A 26 -16.62 4.64 5.61
N ASP A 27 -17.24 5.68 5.07
CA ASP A 27 -16.80 7.06 5.08
C ASP A 27 -17.76 7.86 5.95
N PHE A 28 -17.22 8.49 6.99
CA PHE A 28 -17.98 9.30 7.93
C PHE A 28 -17.51 10.74 7.86
N ALA A 29 -18.46 11.66 7.75
CA ALA A 29 -18.23 13.06 8.06
C ALA A 29 -18.35 13.26 9.58
N MET A 30 -17.46 14.06 10.14
CA MET A 30 -17.45 14.45 11.54
C MET A 30 -17.78 15.95 11.63
N ASP A 31 -18.78 16.30 12.39
CA ASP A 31 -19.13 17.70 12.61
C ASP A 31 -18.27 18.35 13.71
N VAL A 32 -18.49 19.64 13.94
CA VAL A 32 -17.75 20.43 14.95
C VAL A 32 -17.98 19.95 16.39
N ASP A 33 -19.08 19.23 16.65
CA ASP A 33 -19.40 18.66 17.95
C ASP A 33 -18.85 17.24 18.12
N GLY A 34 -18.26 16.66 17.05
CA GLY A 34 -17.67 15.33 17.03
C GLY A 34 -18.66 14.22 16.68
N ASP A 35 -19.88 14.56 16.26
CA ASP A 35 -20.87 13.60 15.82
C ASP A 35 -20.53 13.07 14.42
N LEU A 36 -20.68 11.74 14.25
CA LEU A 36 -20.33 11.05 13.01
C LEU A 36 -21.57 10.77 12.17
N THR A 37 -21.57 11.22 10.94
CA THR A 37 -22.59 10.90 9.93
C THR A 37 -21.99 10.03 8.85
N CYS A 38 -22.58 8.85 8.57
CA CYS A 38 -22.14 7.98 7.49
C CYS A 38 -22.56 8.57 6.14
N GLU A 39 -21.59 8.98 5.33
CA GLU A 39 -21.82 9.54 3.99
C GLU A 39 -21.93 8.46 2.94
N GLU A 40 -20.93 7.56 2.91
CA GLU A 40 -20.89 6.45 1.98
C GLU A 40 -20.47 5.17 2.69
N HIS A 41 -20.95 4.04 2.19
CA HIS A 41 -20.49 2.74 2.67
C HIS A 41 -20.55 1.66 1.60
N LEU A 42 -19.66 0.68 1.73
CA LEU A 42 -19.64 -0.55 0.94
C LEU A 42 -19.68 -1.76 1.88
N HIS A 43 -20.79 -2.48 1.88
CA HIS A 43 -20.93 -3.74 2.62
C HIS A 43 -20.65 -4.93 1.72
N ILE A 44 -19.76 -5.81 2.14
CA ILE A 44 -19.39 -7.04 1.44
C ILE A 44 -19.76 -8.23 2.32
N PRO A 45 -20.88 -8.91 2.05
CA PRO A 45 -21.29 -10.09 2.81
C PRO A 45 -20.33 -11.26 2.54
N HIS A 46 -19.98 -12.02 3.59
CA HIS A 46 -19.04 -13.15 3.46
C HIS A 46 -19.56 -14.30 2.55
N ASP A 47 -20.87 -14.48 2.49
CA ASP A 47 -21.54 -15.49 1.65
C ASP A 47 -21.56 -15.13 0.16
N ARG A 48 -21.45 -13.84 -0.18
CA ARG A 48 -21.43 -13.33 -1.55
C ARG A 48 -20.05 -12.93 -2.05
N TRP A 49 -19.04 -13.11 -1.24
CA TRP A 49 -17.67 -12.83 -1.60
C TRP A 49 -16.96 -14.08 -2.16
N ASN A 50 -16.07 -13.86 -3.12
CA ASN A 50 -15.12 -14.87 -3.61
C ASN A 50 -13.71 -14.25 -3.64
N PRO A 51 -12.65 -15.05 -3.44
CA PRO A 51 -11.27 -14.55 -3.56
C PRO A 51 -11.04 -13.81 -4.89
N GLY A 52 -10.53 -12.60 -4.80
CA GLY A 52 -10.29 -11.74 -5.97
C GLY A 52 -11.50 -10.95 -6.47
N SER A 53 -12.70 -11.09 -5.87
CA SER A 53 -13.88 -10.32 -6.26
C SER A 53 -13.84 -8.85 -5.79
N ILE A 54 -12.99 -8.53 -4.81
CA ILE A 54 -12.74 -7.16 -4.38
C ILE A 54 -11.69 -6.55 -5.30
N GLN A 55 -12.02 -5.43 -5.90
CA GLN A 55 -11.08 -4.62 -6.66
C GLN A 55 -10.74 -3.36 -5.87
N ALA A 56 -9.46 -3.07 -5.75
CA ALA A 56 -8.96 -1.85 -5.14
C ALA A 56 -8.00 -1.18 -6.12
N LYS A 57 -8.27 0.07 -6.46
CA LYS A 57 -7.47 0.83 -7.44
C LYS A 57 -7.33 2.27 -7.02
N ARG A 58 -6.15 2.85 -7.28
CA ARG A 58 -5.96 4.29 -7.14
C ARG A 58 -6.57 4.99 -8.34
N THR A 59 -7.33 6.03 -8.08
CA THR A 59 -7.93 6.90 -9.10
C THR A 59 -6.94 7.99 -9.53
N SER A 60 -7.23 8.67 -10.63
CA SER A 60 -6.36 9.72 -11.18
C SER A 60 -6.15 10.92 -10.25
N ASP A 61 -7.11 11.18 -9.37
CA ASP A 61 -7.06 12.24 -8.34
C ASP A 61 -6.34 11.80 -7.06
N GLY A 62 -5.79 10.56 -7.03
CA GLY A 62 -5.01 10.02 -5.92
C GLY A 62 -5.85 9.37 -4.82
N ARG A 63 -7.18 9.36 -4.92
CA ARG A 63 -8.05 8.61 -4.02
C ARG A 63 -7.96 7.11 -4.29
N VAL A 64 -8.54 6.30 -3.43
CA VAL A 64 -8.60 4.83 -3.58
C VAL A 64 -10.04 4.39 -3.70
N ARG A 65 -10.35 3.70 -4.79
CA ARG A 65 -11.66 3.13 -5.04
C ARG A 65 -11.65 1.65 -4.72
N PHE A 66 -12.58 1.24 -3.86
CA PHE A 66 -12.91 -0.15 -3.59
C PHE A 66 -14.21 -0.50 -4.30
N ARG A 67 -14.23 -1.63 -4.99
CA ARG A 67 -15.40 -2.12 -5.73
C ARG A 67 -15.62 -3.60 -5.46
N HIS A 68 -16.87 -3.95 -5.22
CA HIS A 68 -17.35 -5.32 -5.16
C HIS A 68 -18.63 -5.45 -5.98
N ARG A 69 -18.59 -6.22 -7.06
CA ARG A 69 -19.70 -6.34 -8.02
C ARG A 69 -20.11 -4.98 -8.61
N SER A 70 -21.37 -4.57 -8.36
CA SER A 70 -21.94 -3.29 -8.82
C SER A 70 -21.76 -2.14 -7.83
N SER A 71 -21.32 -2.42 -6.60
CA SER A 71 -21.18 -1.41 -5.55
C SER A 71 -19.74 -0.97 -5.41
N GLU A 72 -19.54 0.31 -5.16
CA GLU A 72 -18.21 0.89 -4.98
C GLU A 72 -18.22 1.99 -3.94
N ILE A 73 -17.05 2.28 -3.37
CA ILE A 73 -16.79 3.43 -2.49
C ILE A 73 -15.42 4.01 -2.84
N THR A 74 -15.29 5.32 -2.74
CA THR A 74 -14.02 6.00 -3.03
C THR A 74 -13.53 6.74 -1.80
N LEU A 75 -12.38 6.32 -1.26
CA LEU A 75 -11.78 6.87 -0.05
C LEU A 75 -10.71 7.92 -0.37
N SER A 76 -10.57 8.91 0.49
CA SER A 76 -9.69 10.06 0.29
C SER A 76 -8.21 9.81 0.61
N ALA A 77 -7.84 8.64 1.10
CA ALA A 77 -6.47 8.34 1.50
C ALA A 77 -5.49 8.32 0.32
N ARG A 78 -4.53 9.23 0.34
CA ARG A 78 -3.49 9.33 -0.70
C ARG A 78 -2.27 8.45 -0.45
N LEU A 79 -1.96 8.16 0.81
CA LEU A 79 -0.70 7.54 1.23
C LEU A 79 -0.75 6.02 1.39
N ARG A 80 -1.93 5.41 1.53
CA ARG A 80 -2.05 3.97 1.70
C ARG A 80 -2.21 3.25 0.36
N ALA A 81 -1.54 2.10 0.23
CA ALA A 81 -1.64 1.27 -0.96
C ALA A 81 -3.03 0.60 -1.03
N PRO A 82 -3.72 0.63 -2.18
CA PRO A 82 -5.01 -0.05 -2.35
C PRO A 82 -4.96 -1.54 -1.99
N GLU A 83 -3.84 -2.20 -2.30
CA GLU A 83 -3.60 -3.62 -2.07
C GLU A 83 -3.60 -3.98 -0.59
N TRP A 84 -3.16 -3.08 0.28
CA TRP A 84 -3.18 -3.28 1.72
C TRP A 84 -4.62 -3.41 2.23
N GLY A 85 -5.49 -2.46 1.85
CA GLY A 85 -6.90 -2.50 2.24
C GLY A 85 -7.62 -3.73 1.70
N LYS A 86 -7.38 -4.07 0.43
CA LYS A 86 -7.91 -5.29 -0.17
C LYS A 86 -7.47 -6.55 0.60
N ALA A 87 -6.19 -6.67 0.94
CA ALA A 87 -5.67 -7.83 1.65
C ALA A 87 -6.32 -7.99 3.04
N LEU A 88 -6.48 -6.91 3.78
CA LEU A 88 -7.15 -6.90 5.08
C LEU A 88 -8.61 -7.37 4.98
N LEU A 89 -9.36 -6.84 4.02
CA LEU A 89 -10.77 -7.22 3.81
C LEU A 89 -10.91 -8.69 3.41
N GLU A 90 -10.05 -9.18 2.52
CA GLU A 90 -10.04 -10.59 2.10
C GLU A 90 -9.64 -11.51 3.23
N GLU A 91 -8.69 -11.14 4.09
CA GLU A 91 -8.31 -11.89 5.29
C GLU A 91 -9.50 -12.06 6.24
N TRP A 92 -10.20 -10.98 6.56
CA TRP A 92 -11.37 -11.03 7.44
C TRP A 92 -12.51 -11.86 6.88
N LEU A 93 -12.74 -11.81 5.55
CA LEU A 93 -13.77 -12.61 4.90
C LEU A 93 -13.41 -14.10 4.86
N MET A 94 -12.13 -14.44 4.69
CA MET A 94 -11.66 -15.83 4.79
C MET A 94 -11.83 -16.40 6.18
N GLU A 95 -11.47 -15.63 7.22
CA GLU A 95 -11.68 -16.05 8.61
C GLU A 95 -13.15 -16.35 8.89
N GLN A 96 -14.06 -15.50 8.42
CA GLN A 96 -15.50 -15.69 8.63
C GLN A 96 -16.07 -16.93 7.94
N ARG A 97 -15.46 -17.39 6.88
CA ARG A 97 -15.82 -18.64 6.21
C ARG A 97 -15.28 -19.88 6.91
N GLY A 98 -14.47 -19.73 7.95
CA GLY A 98 -13.75 -20.84 8.55
C GLY A 98 -12.69 -21.43 7.62
N GLU A 99 -12.40 -20.76 6.51
CA GLU A 99 -11.26 -21.03 5.65
C GLU A 99 -10.01 -20.55 6.41
N ALA A 100 -9.55 -21.36 7.36
CA ALA A 100 -8.24 -21.15 7.96
C ALA A 100 -7.26 -20.97 6.80
N LEU A 101 -6.50 -19.88 6.82
CA LEU A 101 -5.37 -19.67 5.90
C LEU A 101 -4.53 -20.96 5.97
N LYS A 102 -4.73 -21.86 5.02
CA LYS A 102 -3.81 -22.98 4.85
C LYS A 102 -2.45 -22.33 4.67
N PRO A 103 -1.48 -22.65 5.54
CA PRO A 103 -0.16 -22.04 5.42
C PRO A 103 0.30 -22.26 3.99
N LYS A 104 0.58 -21.17 3.25
CA LYS A 104 1.01 -21.25 1.87
C LYS A 104 2.19 -22.21 1.81
N ASP A 105 2.08 -23.24 0.99
CA ASP A 105 3.17 -24.16 0.72
C ASP A 105 4.42 -23.37 0.27
N ARG A 106 5.61 -23.93 0.53
CA ARG A 106 6.90 -23.29 0.18
C ARG A 106 6.91 -22.84 -1.29
N SER A 107 6.37 -23.64 -2.20
CA SER A 107 6.25 -23.33 -3.62
C SER A 107 5.36 -22.10 -3.86
N GLN A 108 4.23 -22.01 -3.17
CA GLN A 108 3.32 -20.86 -3.28
C GLN A 108 3.92 -19.58 -2.70
N ARG A 109 4.71 -19.69 -1.63
CA ARG A 109 5.45 -18.54 -1.05
C ARG A 109 6.52 -18.04 -2.01
N LEU A 110 7.30 -18.93 -2.60
CA LEU A 110 8.33 -18.58 -3.60
C LEU A 110 7.69 -17.93 -4.83
N SER A 111 6.59 -18.49 -5.34
CA SER A 111 5.86 -17.90 -6.47
C SER A 111 5.28 -16.53 -6.16
N SER A 112 4.82 -16.30 -4.92
CA SER A 112 4.34 -14.99 -4.46
C SER A 112 5.48 -13.97 -4.37
N ILE A 113 6.62 -14.36 -3.81
CA ILE A 113 7.83 -13.52 -3.72
C ILE A 113 8.33 -13.15 -5.12
N ASN A 114 8.42 -14.12 -6.03
CA ASN A 114 8.86 -13.86 -7.40
C ASN A 114 7.91 -12.91 -8.15
N ARG A 115 6.59 -13.06 -7.97
CA ARG A 115 5.62 -12.11 -8.54
C ARG A 115 5.78 -10.72 -7.97
N SER A 116 5.98 -10.59 -6.66
CA SER A 116 6.23 -9.30 -6.01
C SER A 116 7.52 -8.66 -6.52
N LYS A 117 8.59 -9.45 -6.65
CA LYS A 117 9.87 -9.01 -7.21
C LYS A 117 9.69 -8.45 -8.64
N LEU A 118 9.05 -9.22 -9.53
CA LEU A 118 8.78 -8.79 -10.90
C LEU A 118 7.89 -7.53 -10.97
N SER A 119 6.93 -7.40 -10.07
CA SER A 119 6.09 -6.20 -9.97
C SER A 119 6.91 -4.98 -9.55
N ILE A 120 7.76 -5.13 -8.54
CA ILE A 120 8.67 -4.07 -8.08
C ILE A 120 9.65 -3.68 -9.20
N GLU A 121 10.26 -4.66 -9.87
CA GLU A 121 11.17 -4.41 -11.00
C GLU A 121 10.47 -3.63 -12.14
N ARG A 122 9.23 -4.00 -12.49
CA ARG A 122 8.44 -3.24 -13.47
C ARG A 122 8.16 -1.82 -13.02
N ASN A 123 7.73 -1.66 -11.78
CA ASN A 123 7.42 -0.34 -11.21
C ASN A 123 8.68 0.54 -11.16
N LEU A 124 9.82 -0.01 -10.77
CA LEU A 124 11.10 0.68 -10.77
C LEU A 124 11.55 1.06 -12.20
N ASN A 125 11.32 0.20 -13.18
CA ASN A 125 11.65 0.48 -14.59
C ASN A 125 10.70 1.53 -15.20
N GLN A 126 9.42 1.53 -14.80
CA GLN A 126 8.43 2.51 -15.26
C GLN A 126 8.58 3.87 -14.56
N ALA A 127 9.05 3.89 -13.33
CA ALA A 127 9.28 5.11 -12.55
C ALA A 127 10.54 5.84 -13.01
N ARG A 128 10.75 6.12 -14.27
CA ARG A 128 11.82 6.94 -14.89
C ARG A 128 12.93 7.36 -13.89
N LEU A 129 13.64 6.37 -13.33
CA LEU A 129 14.73 6.59 -12.38
C LEU A 129 16.01 7.13 -13.04
N THR A 130 15.92 7.60 -14.29
CA THR A 130 17.03 8.22 -15.03
C THR A 130 17.65 9.37 -14.24
N GLN A 131 16.83 10.18 -13.59
CA GLN A 131 17.34 11.27 -12.76
C GLN A 131 18.04 10.74 -11.50
N ALA A 132 17.45 9.79 -10.78
CA ALA A 132 18.06 9.19 -9.60
C ALA A 132 19.35 8.42 -9.93
N LYS A 133 19.42 7.73 -11.08
CA LYS A 133 20.65 7.10 -11.58
C LYS A 133 21.71 8.14 -11.88
N SER A 134 21.35 9.22 -12.56
CA SER A 134 22.28 10.32 -12.86
C SER A 134 22.83 10.98 -11.60
N GLU A 135 21.98 11.22 -10.61
CA GLU A 135 22.39 11.78 -9.32
C GLU A 135 23.31 10.83 -8.55
N LEU A 136 23.03 9.51 -8.59
CA LEU A 136 23.88 8.49 -7.98
C LEU A 136 25.26 8.42 -8.66
N ASP A 137 25.29 8.45 -9.98
CA ASP A 137 26.54 8.41 -10.75
C ASP A 137 27.37 9.67 -10.48
N MET A 138 26.75 10.86 -10.44
CA MET A 138 27.43 12.10 -10.04
C MET A 138 27.96 12.05 -8.59
N ALA A 139 27.23 11.41 -7.67
CA ALA A 139 27.68 11.26 -6.29
C ALA A 139 28.88 10.31 -6.20
N LYS A 140 28.89 9.22 -6.97
CA LYS A 140 30.04 8.30 -7.07
C LYS A 140 31.26 9.01 -7.61
N ASP A 141 31.14 9.74 -8.72
CA ASP A 141 32.24 10.49 -9.31
C ASP A 141 32.86 11.51 -8.35
N ARG A 142 32.01 12.19 -7.54
CA ARG A 142 32.47 13.11 -6.49
C ARG A 142 33.25 12.39 -5.39
N LEU A 143 32.77 11.22 -4.94
CA LEU A 143 33.43 10.41 -3.92
C LEU A 143 34.79 9.92 -4.42
N GLU A 144 34.86 9.37 -5.64
CA GLU A 144 36.13 8.95 -6.23
C GLU A 144 37.13 10.10 -6.45
N SER A 145 36.61 11.29 -6.78
CA SER A 145 37.46 12.47 -6.91
C SER A 145 37.99 12.95 -5.56
N ALA A 146 37.17 12.86 -4.50
CA ALA A 146 37.59 13.17 -3.15
C ALA A 146 38.63 12.18 -2.61
N GLU A 147 38.44 10.88 -2.85
CA GLU A 147 39.42 9.83 -2.50
C GLU A 147 40.77 10.06 -3.19
N ARG A 148 40.77 10.32 -4.51
CA ARG A 148 42.00 10.65 -5.26
C ARG A 148 42.68 11.90 -4.71
N GLY A 149 41.91 12.91 -4.29
CA GLY A 149 42.42 14.12 -3.68
C GLY A 149 43.09 13.89 -2.30
N LEU A 150 42.52 12.97 -1.52
CA LEU A 150 43.07 12.55 -0.23
C LEU A 150 44.38 11.76 -0.39
N ASP A 151 44.42 10.83 -1.33
CA ASP A 151 45.57 10.00 -1.61
C ASP A 151 46.75 10.84 -2.15
N SER A 152 46.49 11.84 -2.97
CA SER A 152 47.54 12.76 -3.45
C SER A 152 48.13 13.64 -2.32
N LYS A 153 47.29 14.11 -1.40
CA LYS A 153 47.76 14.84 -0.22
C LYS A 153 48.57 13.97 0.73
N ARG A 154 48.15 12.72 0.93
CA ARG A 154 48.88 11.76 1.78
C ARG A 154 50.30 11.50 1.24
N LYS A 155 50.45 11.29 -0.07
CA LYS A 155 51.75 11.10 -0.69
C LYS A 155 52.66 12.33 -0.57
N SER A 156 52.11 13.55 -0.65
CA SER A 156 52.91 14.77 -0.48
C SER A 156 53.41 14.99 0.96
N PHE A 157 52.76 14.41 1.97
CA PHE A 157 53.21 14.46 3.37
C PHE A 157 54.23 13.35 3.73
N GLU A 158 54.30 12.30 2.93
CA GLU A 158 55.27 11.20 3.13
C GLU A 158 56.64 11.48 2.42
N GLU A 159 56.68 12.49 1.55
CA GLU A 159 57.94 12.91 0.81
C GLU A 159 58.64 14.14 1.43
N GLU A 160 58.13 14.73 2.53
CA GLU A 160 58.82 15.78 3.32
C GLU A 160 59.47 15.17 4.59
#